data_b279ebcc3e04ad8e4ac9c88581d6ee5d
#
_entry.id   b279ebcc3e04ad8e4ac9c88581d6ee5d
#
_cell.length_a   1.000
_cell.length_b   1.000
_cell.length_c   1.000
_cell.angle_alpha   90.00
_cell.angle_beta   90.00
_cell.angle_gamma   90.00
#
_symmetry.space_group_name_H-M   'P 1'
#
loop_
_entity.id
_entity.type
_entity.pdbx_description
1 polymer ?
#
loop_
_entity_poly.entity_id
_entity_poly.type
_entity_poly.pdbx_seq_one_letter_code
_entity_poly.pdbx_strand_id
1 'polypeptide(L)'
;MKLSFSTRGWSDFAWDTLCASARAAGLTGIEVYNADGAFVSSRTGMFHPSRASATFRELRDDGLVITCVDSVWNAGEKNADTAEIENCISVCYDLRIPFVRVRTDDGADIATVEENLKRILPLAEKKDVVLLIETVGTFANTEKLRDMLERFACDNVAALWDMNATYRDGGESADATIKNLGAFVRHVHLKDSEQTANGTRYCLIGEGSLPVDDMMRALRSVNYEGFVSLEWDPSWLPELADPELVFSHFASFMKGFSDTARAERHFYYNKTHTGRFIWKKEELIDCTFPKLLDTMVDAFPDQCAFKYTTLDYTRTYKEFRDDVDTFARALIALGVKKGSKVSVWATNLPEWYIAFWATTKIGAVLVTVNTAYKIHEVEYLLKQSDTHTLILEKGWRDSDYAGIIAELCPELKTREEGKPLHSK
;
A
#
# COMPACT_ATOMS: atom_id res chain seq x y z
N MET A 1 -13.53 0.83 -0.82
CA MET A 1 -12.90 1.84 -1.70
C MET A 1 -13.81 3.05 -1.74
N LYS A 2 -13.24 4.24 -1.83
CA LYS A 2 -13.93 5.52 -1.91
C LYS A 2 -13.74 6.10 -3.32
N LEU A 3 -14.64 6.95 -3.78
CA LEU A 3 -14.57 7.53 -5.11
C LEU A 3 -14.20 9.00 -5.04
N SER A 4 -13.29 9.42 -5.91
CA SER A 4 -12.88 10.80 -6.11
C SER A 4 -12.77 11.13 -7.60
N PHE A 5 -12.53 12.39 -7.91
CA PHE A 5 -12.20 12.83 -9.26
C PHE A 5 -11.05 13.83 -9.21
N SER A 6 -10.30 13.94 -10.30
CA SER A 6 -9.27 14.97 -10.48
C SER A 6 -9.85 16.20 -11.19
N THR A 7 -9.53 17.40 -10.68
CA THR A 7 -9.98 18.65 -11.31
C THR A 7 -9.15 19.02 -12.54
N ARG A 8 -8.11 18.24 -12.90
CA ARG A 8 -7.19 18.56 -13.98
C ARG A 8 -7.88 18.79 -15.33
N GLY A 9 -8.78 17.91 -15.72
CA GLY A 9 -9.52 18.03 -16.96
C GLY A 9 -10.68 19.05 -16.91
N TRP A 10 -10.98 19.57 -15.74
CA TRP A 10 -12.15 20.44 -15.49
C TRP A 10 -11.76 21.88 -15.15
N SER A 11 -10.58 22.32 -15.56
CA SER A 11 -10.02 23.65 -15.20
C SER A 11 -10.90 24.82 -15.62
N ASP A 12 -11.75 24.66 -16.61
CA ASP A 12 -12.68 25.68 -17.12
C ASP A 12 -14.04 25.70 -16.39
N PHE A 13 -14.25 24.75 -15.47
CA PHE A 13 -15.47 24.67 -14.68
C PHE A 13 -15.31 25.35 -13.33
N ALA A 14 -16.38 26.02 -12.88
CA ALA A 14 -16.42 26.61 -11.56
C ALA A 14 -16.34 25.53 -10.47
N TRP A 15 -15.59 25.79 -9.42
CA TRP A 15 -15.40 24.88 -8.29
C TRP A 15 -16.72 24.41 -7.69
N ASP A 16 -17.68 25.32 -7.46
CA ASP A 16 -18.97 25.01 -6.88
C ASP A 16 -19.78 24.04 -7.76
N THR A 17 -19.66 24.17 -9.10
CA THR A 17 -20.29 23.26 -10.05
C THR A 17 -19.71 21.86 -9.93
N LEU A 18 -18.40 21.72 -9.86
CA LEU A 18 -17.72 20.43 -9.69
C LEU A 18 -18.09 19.76 -8.36
N CYS A 19 -18.11 20.53 -7.27
CA CYS A 19 -18.52 20.02 -5.96
C CYS A 19 -19.98 19.56 -5.95
N ALA A 20 -20.90 20.34 -6.57
CA ALA A 20 -22.30 19.97 -6.66
C ALA A 20 -22.51 18.69 -7.48
N SER A 21 -21.85 18.56 -8.64
CA SER A 21 -21.93 17.37 -9.50
C SER A 21 -21.32 16.15 -8.80
N ALA A 22 -20.18 16.30 -8.10
CA ALA A 22 -19.57 15.21 -7.35
C ALA A 22 -20.49 14.70 -6.23
N ARG A 23 -21.09 15.62 -5.46
CA ARG A 23 -22.05 15.29 -4.41
C ARG A 23 -23.28 14.59 -4.98
N ALA A 24 -23.85 15.09 -6.06
CA ALA A 24 -25.01 14.49 -6.72
C ALA A 24 -24.72 13.05 -7.19
N ALA A 25 -23.52 12.79 -7.71
CA ALA A 25 -23.07 11.47 -8.11
C ALA A 25 -22.64 10.56 -6.92
N GLY A 26 -22.53 11.09 -5.70
CA GLY A 26 -22.10 10.34 -4.52
C GLY A 26 -20.59 10.11 -4.42
N LEU A 27 -19.77 10.92 -5.10
CA LEU A 27 -18.34 10.97 -4.89
C LEU A 27 -18.05 11.65 -3.55
N THR A 28 -16.97 11.25 -2.88
CA THR A 28 -16.62 11.76 -1.56
C THR A 28 -15.22 12.39 -1.50
N GLY A 29 -14.47 12.35 -2.60
CA GLY A 29 -13.12 12.90 -2.68
C GLY A 29 -12.90 13.77 -3.90
N ILE A 30 -11.97 14.71 -3.76
CA ILE A 30 -11.52 15.60 -4.82
C ILE A 30 -9.99 15.59 -4.84
N GLU A 31 -9.40 15.34 -5.99
CA GLU A 31 -7.99 15.61 -6.24
C GLU A 31 -7.87 16.97 -6.93
N VAL A 32 -7.10 17.85 -6.34
CA VAL A 32 -7.08 19.25 -6.79
C VAL A 32 -5.81 19.55 -7.57
N TYR A 33 -5.98 19.84 -8.85
CA TYR A 33 -4.96 20.44 -9.72
C TYR A 33 -5.06 21.96 -9.66
N ASN A 34 -6.24 22.50 -9.94
CA ASN A 34 -6.57 23.89 -9.72
C ASN A 34 -8.02 24.03 -9.24
N ALA A 35 -8.34 25.21 -8.74
CA ALA A 35 -9.70 25.57 -8.39
C ALA A 35 -9.95 27.01 -8.83
N ASP A 36 -10.96 27.25 -9.66
CA ASP A 36 -11.27 28.54 -10.27
C ASP A 36 -10.03 29.20 -10.93
N GLY A 37 -9.24 28.39 -11.65
CA GLY A 37 -8.03 28.82 -12.34
C GLY A 37 -6.80 29.09 -11.45
N ALA A 38 -6.89 28.87 -10.14
CA ALA A 38 -5.78 29.06 -9.21
C ALA A 38 -5.18 27.70 -8.77
N PHE A 39 -3.87 27.55 -8.88
CA PHE A 39 -3.14 26.42 -8.33
C PHE A 39 -3.07 26.50 -6.81
N VAL A 40 -3.06 25.34 -6.17
CA VAL A 40 -2.97 25.22 -4.70
C VAL A 40 -1.72 25.91 -4.16
N SER A 41 -0.59 25.74 -4.84
CA SER A 41 0.71 26.35 -4.49
C SER A 41 0.69 27.88 -4.46
N SER A 42 -0.23 28.53 -5.18
CA SER A 42 -0.33 29.98 -5.20
C SER A 42 -0.87 30.58 -3.89
N ARG A 43 -1.51 29.75 -3.05
CA ARG A 43 -2.19 30.15 -1.80
C ARG A 43 -3.17 31.31 -1.99
N THR A 44 -3.82 31.35 -3.15
CA THR A 44 -4.85 32.36 -3.51
C THR A 44 -6.24 31.73 -3.47
N GLY A 45 -7.27 32.54 -3.73
CA GLY A 45 -8.65 32.07 -3.81
C GLY A 45 -9.09 31.33 -2.55
N MET A 46 -9.61 30.13 -2.73
CA MET A 46 -10.10 29.27 -1.63
C MET A 46 -8.96 28.73 -0.75
N PHE A 47 -7.74 28.64 -1.24
CA PHE A 47 -6.55 28.16 -0.48
C PHE A 47 -5.82 29.30 0.23
N HIS A 48 -6.30 30.55 0.10
CA HIS A 48 -5.75 31.65 0.88
C HIS A 48 -5.96 31.40 2.39
N PRO A 49 -4.94 31.60 3.24
CA PRO A 49 -5.02 31.26 4.67
C PRO A 49 -6.26 31.81 5.40
N SER A 50 -6.76 33.00 5.00
CA SER A 50 -7.96 33.61 5.58
C SER A 50 -9.28 32.93 5.16
N ARG A 51 -9.31 32.17 4.08
CA ARG A 51 -10.52 31.53 3.52
C ARG A 51 -10.49 30.02 3.65
N ALA A 52 -9.34 29.39 3.66
CA ALA A 52 -9.16 27.96 3.63
C ALA A 52 -9.99 27.21 4.69
N SER A 53 -10.05 27.72 5.93
CA SER A 53 -10.86 27.10 7.00
C SER A 53 -12.37 27.13 6.73
N ALA A 54 -12.87 28.12 6.00
CA ALA A 54 -14.28 28.18 5.61
C ALA A 54 -14.55 27.17 4.48
N THR A 55 -13.73 27.18 3.44
CA THR A 55 -13.80 26.24 2.31
C THR A 55 -13.80 24.78 2.78
N PHE A 56 -12.90 24.41 3.69
CA PHE A 56 -12.83 23.04 4.21
C PHE A 56 -14.02 22.67 5.10
N ARG A 57 -14.66 23.64 5.73
CA ARG A 57 -15.90 23.42 6.46
C ARG A 57 -17.05 23.12 5.53
N GLU A 58 -17.18 23.92 4.47
CA GLU A 58 -18.17 23.74 3.41
C GLU A 58 -18.02 22.36 2.74
N LEU A 59 -16.81 21.99 2.33
CA LEU A 59 -16.54 20.66 1.76
C LEU A 59 -16.96 19.53 2.70
N ARG A 60 -16.63 19.64 3.99
CA ARG A 60 -17.00 18.62 4.98
C ARG A 60 -18.51 18.55 5.20
N ASP A 61 -19.20 19.68 5.20
CA ASP A 61 -20.66 19.74 5.36
C ASP A 61 -21.33 19.12 4.11
N ASP A 62 -20.69 19.20 2.95
CA ASP A 62 -21.08 18.52 1.71
C ASP A 62 -20.64 17.06 1.63
N GLY A 63 -19.91 16.55 2.63
CA GLY A 63 -19.39 15.18 2.64
C GLY A 63 -18.19 14.95 1.72
N LEU A 64 -17.53 16.02 1.28
CA LEU A 64 -16.36 15.99 0.40
C LEU A 64 -15.06 16.21 1.19
N VAL A 65 -13.98 15.57 0.73
CA VAL A 65 -12.63 15.80 1.24
C VAL A 65 -11.66 15.98 0.09
N ILE A 66 -10.63 16.83 0.28
CA ILE A 66 -9.53 16.86 -0.66
C ILE A 66 -8.60 15.69 -0.35
N THR A 67 -8.39 14.83 -1.34
CA THR A 67 -7.64 13.58 -1.21
C THR A 67 -6.17 13.74 -1.55
N CYS A 68 -5.88 14.57 -2.56
CA CYS A 68 -4.57 14.79 -3.11
C CYS A 68 -4.47 16.20 -3.72
N VAL A 69 -3.30 16.78 -3.67
CA VAL A 69 -2.93 17.98 -4.45
C VAL A 69 -2.08 17.52 -5.63
N ASP A 70 -2.50 17.86 -6.84
CA ASP A 70 -1.71 17.61 -8.05
C ASP A 70 -0.79 18.82 -8.31
N SER A 71 0.50 18.68 -8.02
CA SER A 71 1.47 19.73 -8.22
C SER A 71 1.87 19.87 -9.70
N VAL A 72 2.32 21.05 -10.10
CA VAL A 72 2.91 21.28 -11.42
C VAL A 72 4.41 21.01 -11.44
N TRP A 73 5.00 20.75 -10.28
CA TRP A 73 6.43 20.48 -10.16
C TRP A 73 6.81 19.16 -10.84
N ASN A 74 7.90 19.21 -11.62
CA ASN A 74 8.40 18.05 -12.36
C ASN A 74 9.71 17.55 -11.74
N ALA A 75 9.67 16.39 -11.11
CA ALA A 75 10.85 15.78 -10.52
C ALA A 75 11.87 15.27 -11.55
N GLY A 76 11.48 15.09 -12.80
CA GLY A 76 12.38 14.68 -13.89
C GLY A 76 13.24 15.80 -14.46
N GLU A 77 12.97 17.06 -14.10
CA GLU A 77 13.70 18.22 -14.59
C GLU A 77 15.02 18.41 -13.82
N LYS A 78 16.12 18.58 -14.55
CA LYS A 78 17.43 18.83 -13.94
C LYS A 78 17.44 20.15 -13.18
N ASN A 79 17.84 20.12 -11.91
CA ASN A 79 17.88 21.27 -11.00
C ASN A 79 16.52 21.98 -10.86
N ALA A 80 15.43 21.23 -10.86
CA ALA A 80 14.09 21.75 -10.69
C ALA A 80 14.01 22.73 -9.50
N ASP A 81 13.35 23.87 -9.70
CA ASP A 81 13.05 24.78 -8.60
C ASP A 81 12.04 24.15 -7.66
N THR A 82 12.34 24.13 -6.37
CA THR A 82 11.51 23.47 -5.36
C THR A 82 10.42 24.36 -4.76
N ALA A 83 10.39 25.64 -5.08
CA ALA A 83 9.47 26.60 -4.43
C ALA A 83 8.00 26.22 -4.58
N GLU A 84 7.60 25.72 -5.74
CA GLU A 84 6.21 25.29 -6.00
C GLU A 84 5.81 24.09 -5.14
N ILE A 85 6.61 23.03 -5.18
CA ILE A 85 6.31 21.80 -4.43
C ILE A 85 6.40 22.02 -2.91
N GLU A 86 7.31 22.85 -2.42
CA GLU A 86 7.40 23.24 -1.01
C GLU A 86 6.14 23.97 -0.54
N ASN A 87 5.58 24.83 -1.40
CA ASN A 87 4.30 25.49 -1.14
C ASN A 87 3.15 24.48 -1.12
N CYS A 88 3.09 23.52 -2.06
CA CYS A 88 2.10 22.45 -2.06
C CYS A 88 2.16 21.62 -0.77
N ILE A 89 3.35 21.17 -0.37
CA ILE A 89 3.56 20.42 0.87
C ILE A 89 3.11 21.23 2.09
N SER A 90 3.40 22.55 2.08
CA SER A 90 3.01 23.43 3.19
C SER A 90 1.49 23.62 3.27
N VAL A 91 0.81 23.79 2.14
CA VAL A 91 -0.65 23.86 2.10
C VAL A 91 -1.27 22.55 2.54
N CYS A 92 -0.74 21.41 2.07
CA CYS A 92 -1.21 20.08 2.47
C CYS A 92 -1.13 19.88 3.97
N TYR A 93 -0.02 20.28 4.61
CA TYR A 93 0.13 20.23 6.05
C TYR A 93 -0.90 21.12 6.77
N ASP A 94 -1.01 22.40 6.35
CA ASP A 94 -1.90 23.38 6.97
C ASP A 94 -3.38 22.93 6.89
N LEU A 95 -3.74 22.23 5.82
CA LEU A 95 -5.11 21.79 5.51
C LEU A 95 -5.38 20.30 5.76
N ARG A 96 -4.38 19.58 6.27
CA ARG A 96 -4.45 18.13 6.53
C ARG A 96 -4.80 17.28 5.31
N ILE A 97 -4.27 17.67 4.15
CA ILE A 97 -4.35 16.88 2.93
C ILE A 97 -3.18 15.90 2.95
N PRO A 98 -3.41 14.59 2.79
CA PRO A 98 -2.35 13.60 3.03
C PRO A 98 -1.33 13.51 1.90
N PHE A 99 -1.71 13.85 0.66
CA PHE A 99 -0.96 13.52 -0.54
C PHE A 99 -0.66 14.72 -1.43
N VAL A 100 0.54 14.72 -2.03
CA VAL A 100 0.91 15.59 -3.14
C VAL A 100 1.37 14.69 -4.29
N ARG A 101 0.72 14.78 -5.45
CA ARG A 101 1.19 14.13 -6.68
C ARG A 101 2.38 14.88 -7.25
N VAL A 102 3.43 14.15 -7.57
CA VAL A 102 4.65 14.64 -8.21
C VAL A 102 4.65 14.22 -9.66
N ARG A 103 4.87 15.18 -10.57
CA ARG A 103 4.99 14.88 -11.99
C ARG A 103 6.36 14.33 -12.35
N THR A 104 6.36 13.45 -13.35
CA THR A 104 7.55 13.02 -14.06
C THR A 104 7.24 13.00 -15.55
N ASP A 105 8.17 13.45 -16.38
CA ASP A 105 7.99 13.40 -17.83
C ASP A 105 8.33 12.03 -18.40
N ASP A 106 7.85 11.77 -19.61
CA ASP A 106 8.22 10.59 -20.36
C ASP A 106 9.73 10.58 -20.60
N GLY A 107 10.37 9.44 -20.31
CA GLY A 107 11.83 9.31 -20.44
C GLY A 107 12.63 9.99 -19.33
N ALA A 108 12.00 10.42 -18.22
CA ALA A 108 12.71 10.97 -17.08
C ALA A 108 13.80 10.03 -16.58
N ASP A 109 15.00 10.59 -16.32
CA ASP A 109 16.10 9.86 -15.71
C ASP A 109 15.83 9.62 -14.22
N ILE A 110 15.81 8.34 -13.83
CA ILE A 110 15.48 7.93 -12.45
C ILE A 110 16.42 8.56 -11.42
N ALA A 111 17.71 8.68 -11.75
CA ALA A 111 18.69 9.29 -10.83
C ALA A 111 18.38 10.77 -10.59
N THR A 112 17.96 11.49 -11.63
CA THR A 112 17.51 12.88 -11.53
C THR A 112 16.26 13.00 -10.67
N VAL A 113 15.28 12.10 -10.85
CA VAL A 113 14.06 12.07 -10.02
C VAL A 113 14.40 11.82 -8.56
N GLU A 114 15.27 10.84 -8.28
CA GLU A 114 15.71 10.55 -6.91
C GLU A 114 16.43 11.73 -6.25
N GLU A 115 17.32 12.39 -6.98
CA GLU A 115 18.05 13.55 -6.47
C GLU A 115 17.08 14.68 -6.08
N ASN A 116 16.13 14.98 -6.95
CA ASN A 116 15.13 16.00 -6.71
C ASN A 116 14.20 15.65 -5.54
N LEU A 117 13.76 14.39 -5.46
CA LEU A 117 12.94 13.92 -4.32
C LEU A 117 13.71 14.01 -3.00
N LYS A 118 14.99 13.65 -2.96
CA LYS A 118 15.84 13.76 -1.76
C LYS A 118 15.97 15.18 -1.24
N ARG A 119 15.87 16.19 -2.12
CA ARG A 119 15.91 17.62 -1.73
C ARG A 119 14.66 18.04 -0.98
N ILE A 120 13.49 17.53 -1.33
CA ILE A 120 12.20 17.94 -0.76
C ILE A 120 11.70 16.99 0.34
N LEU A 121 12.19 15.75 0.37
CA LEU A 121 11.78 14.72 1.33
C LEU A 121 11.87 15.16 2.80
N PRO A 122 12.94 15.82 3.27
CA PRO A 122 13.00 16.29 4.67
C PRO A 122 11.85 17.22 5.06
N LEU A 123 11.33 18.01 4.11
CA LEU A 123 10.17 18.87 4.35
C LEU A 123 8.88 18.04 4.40
N ALA A 124 8.74 17.08 3.49
CA ALA A 124 7.59 16.19 3.45
C ALA A 124 7.49 15.34 4.74
N GLU A 125 8.58 14.76 5.19
CA GLU A 125 8.67 14.02 6.46
C GLU A 125 8.31 14.90 7.66
N LYS A 126 8.90 16.08 7.76
CA LYS A 126 8.60 17.02 8.85
C LYS A 126 7.13 17.42 8.91
N LYS A 127 6.46 17.44 7.78
CA LYS A 127 5.05 17.87 7.64
C LYS A 127 4.08 16.68 7.52
N ASP A 128 4.58 15.45 7.59
CA ASP A 128 3.78 14.23 7.46
C ASP A 128 2.90 14.23 6.19
N VAL A 129 3.50 14.65 5.07
CA VAL A 129 2.88 14.67 3.74
C VAL A 129 3.56 13.61 2.87
N VAL A 130 2.78 12.84 2.13
CA VAL A 130 3.29 11.79 1.25
C VAL A 130 3.40 12.32 -0.18
N LEU A 131 4.56 12.17 -0.78
CA LEU A 131 4.83 12.46 -2.18
C LEU A 131 4.46 11.24 -3.03
N LEU A 132 3.51 11.41 -3.94
CA LEU A 132 3.03 10.34 -4.80
C LEU A 132 3.68 10.41 -6.18
N ILE A 133 4.41 9.37 -6.54
CA ILE A 133 4.95 9.22 -7.88
C ILE A 133 3.97 8.41 -8.72
N GLU A 134 3.51 9.02 -9.80
CA GLU A 134 2.54 8.37 -10.67
C GLU A 134 3.20 7.36 -11.61
N THR A 135 2.50 6.26 -11.88
CA THR A 135 2.95 5.19 -12.77
C THR A 135 2.76 5.53 -14.26
N VAL A 136 3.32 6.65 -14.69
CA VAL A 136 3.29 7.11 -16.10
C VAL A 136 4.71 7.22 -16.67
N GLY A 137 4.83 7.26 -17.97
CA GLY A 137 6.11 7.40 -18.66
C GLY A 137 7.15 6.35 -18.24
N THR A 138 8.29 6.79 -17.75
CA THR A 138 9.36 5.89 -17.26
C THR A 138 8.85 4.91 -16.17
N PHE A 139 7.91 5.35 -15.34
CA PHE A 139 7.36 4.56 -14.24
C PHE A 139 6.09 3.76 -14.59
N ALA A 140 5.64 3.79 -15.84
CA ALA A 140 4.67 2.82 -16.35
C ALA A 140 5.22 1.39 -16.26
N ASN A 141 6.55 1.22 -16.29
CA ASN A 141 7.24 0.02 -15.83
C ASN A 141 7.36 0.07 -14.30
N THR A 142 6.51 -0.68 -13.62
CA THR A 142 6.38 -0.59 -12.16
C THR A 142 7.53 -1.22 -11.38
N GLU A 143 8.36 -2.07 -11.98
CA GLU A 143 9.61 -2.54 -11.36
C GLU A 143 10.58 -1.40 -11.11
N LYS A 144 10.70 -0.47 -12.07
CA LYS A 144 11.56 0.71 -11.92
C LYS A 144 11.09 1.61 -10.77
N LEU A 145 9.78 1.79 -10.65
CA LEU A 145 9.23 2.58 -9.55
C LEU A 145 9.43 1.87 -8.20
N ARG A 146 9.16 0.56 -8.12
CA ARG A 146 9.43 -0.25 -6.93
C ARG A 146 10.87 -0.09 -6.46
N ASP A 147 11.83 -0.33 -7.38
CA ASP A 147 13.25 -0.27 -7.07
C ASP A 147 13.68 1.12 -6.56
N MET A 148 13.06 2.18 -7.08
CA MET A 148 13.27 3.52 -6.60
C MET A 148 12.67 3.73 -5.19
N LEU A 149 11.41 3.33 -4.97
CA LEU A 149 10.73 3.48 -3.69
C LEU A 149 11.43 2.70 -2.57
N GLU A 150 11.91 1.50 -2.87
CA GLU A 150 12.68 0.69 -1.91
C GLU A 150 13.96 1.37 -1.45
N ARG A 151 14.63 2.16 -2.33
CA ARG A 151 15.82 2.92 -1.95
C ARG A 151 15.53 4.10 -1.01
N PHE A 152 14.34 4.67 -1.08
CA PHE A 152 13.92 5.71 -0.14
C PHE A 152 13.63 5.13 1.26
N ALA A 153 13.04 3.94 1.32
CA ALA A 153 12.73 3.22 2.56
C ALA A 153 12.01 4.09 3.61
N CYS A 154 11.08 4.93 3.19
CA CYS A 154 10.31 5.82 4.05
C CYS A 154 8.82 5.83 3.64
N ASP A 155 7.95 6.26 4.55
CA ASP A 155 6.51 6.31 4.31
C ASP A 155 6.05 7.56 3.55
N ASN A 156 6.96 8.55 3.36
CA ASN A 156 6.62 9.84 2.76
C ASN A 156 6.87 9.91 1.24
N VAL A 157 7.29 8.81 0.61
CA VAL A 157 7.32 8.64 -0.84
C VAL A 157 6.59 7.35 -1.18
N ALA A 158 5.61 7.42 -2.08
CA ALA A 158 4.74 6.29 -2.39
C ALA A 158 4.29 6.32 -3.86
N ALA A 159 3.53 5.32 -4.28
CA ALA A 159 3.02 5.20 -5.63
C ALA A 159 1.59 5.73 -5.75
N LEU A 160 1.33 6.43 -6.85
CA LEU A 160 0.02 6.66 -7.42
C LEU A 160 -0.12 5.72 -8.62
N TRP A 161 -1.03 4.79 -8.54
CA TRP A 161 -1.25 3.84 -9.63
C TRP A 161 -2.20 4.40 -10.68
N ASP A 162 -1.69 4.83 -11.82
CA ASP A 162 -2.49 5.04 -13.02
C ASP A 162 -2.71 3.69 -13.71
N MET A 163 -3.94 3.22 -13.64
CA MET A 163 -4.31 1.90 -14.15
C MET A 163 -4.20 1.80 -15.68
N ASN A 164 -4.49 2.90 -16.38
CA ASN A 164 -4.42 2.95 -17.83
C ASN A 164 -2.97 2.91 -18.31
N ALA A 165 -2.11 3.74 -17.73
CA ALA A 165 -0.72 3.86 -18.16
C ALA A 165 0.08 2.56 -17.93
N THR A 166 -0.06 1.90 -16.77
CA THR A 166 0.62 0.63 -16.54
C THR A 166 0.18 -0.46 -17.52
N TYR A 167 -1.10 -0.47 -17.89
CA TYR A 167 -1.62 -1.46 -18.83
C TYR A 167 -1.27 -1.13 -20.28
N ARG A 168 -1.43 0.15 -20.73
CA ARG A 168 -1.24 0.56 -22.12
C ARG A 168 0.22 0.79 -22.47
N ASP A 169 0.91 1.55 -21.64
CA ASP A 169 2.27 2.01 -21.92
C ASP A 169 3.30 1.04 -21.30
N GLY A 170 3.02 0.54 -20.10
CA GLY A 170 3.87 -0.45 -19.42
C GLY A 170 3.68 -1.88 -19.92
N GLY A 171 2.56 -2.20 -20.55
CA GLY A 171 2.22 -3.57 -20.97
C GLY A 171 2.03 -4.54 -19.81
N GLU A 172 1.77 -4.02 -18.60
CA GLU A 172 1.67 -4.82 -17.38
C GLU A 172 0.24 -5.25 -17.08
N SER A 173 0.08 -6.47 -16.56
CA SER A 173 -1.18 -6.89 -15.98
C SER A 173 -1.37 -6.26 -14.59
N ALA A 174 -2.61 -6.12 -14.15
CA ALA A 174 -2.92 -5.62 -12.80
C ALA A 174 -2.23 -6.41 -11.68
N ASP A 175 -2.09 -7.72 -11.86
CA ASP A 175 -1.40 -8.57 -10.88
C ASP A 175 0.10 -8.30 -10.85
N ALA A 176 0.73 -8.05 -12.01
CA ALA A 176 2.15 -7.70 -12.06
C ALA A 176 2.39 -6.35 -11.36
N THR A 177 1.56 -5.34 -11.66
CA THR A 177 1.64 -4.03 -11.00
C THR A 177 1.47 -4.15 -9.48
N ILE A 178 0.45 -4.89 -9.00
CA ILE A 178 0.25 -5.06 -7.55
C ILE A 178 1.35 -5.92 -6.91
N LYS A 179 1.92 -6.88 -7.62
CA LYS A 179 3.09 -7.61 -7.14
C LYS A 179 4.28 -6.67 -6.90
N ASN A 180 4.48 -5.72 -7.78
CA ASN A 180 5.56 -4.74 -7.67
C ASN A 180 5.27 -3.66 -6.63
N LEU A 181 4.09 -3.06 -6.65
CA LEU A 181 3.78 -1.84 -5.92
C LEU A 181 2.82 -1.99 -4.74
N GLY A 182 2.23 -3.17 -4.49
CA GLY A 182 1.07 -3.34 -3.61
C GLY A 182 1.03 -2.52 -2.32
N ALA A 183 2.10 -2.51 -1.51
CA ALA A 183 2.11 -1.72 -0.27
C ALA A 183 2.48 -0.25 -0.47
N PHE A 184 3.04 0.11 -1.63
CA PHE A 184 3.37 1.50 -1.96
C PHE A 184 2.19 2.27 -2.53
N VAL A 185 1.14 1.60 -3.04
CA VAL A 185 -0.03 2.28 -3.61
C VAL A 185 -0.81 3.01 -2.53
N ARG A 186 -0.87 4.34 -2.63
CA ARG A 186 -1.62 5.20 -1.72
C ARG A 186 -2.79 5.91 -2.40
N HIS A 187 -2.73 6.06 -3.71
CA HIS A 187 -3.78 6.68 -4.52
C HIS A 187 -3.88 5.99 -5.87
N VAL A 188 -5.03 6.09 -6.52
CA VAL A 188 -5.30 5.38 -7.78
C VAL A 188 -6.00 6.31 -8.76
N HIS A 189 -5.51 6.36 -10.00
CA HIS A 189 -6.17 6.98 -11.12
C HIS A 189 -6.86 5.94 -12.00
N LEU A 190 -8.08 6.20 -12.36
CA LEU A 190 -8.85 5.39 -13.28
C LEU A 190 -9.35 6.24 -14.44
N LYS A 191 -8.98 5.86 -15.64
CA LYS A 191 -9.49 6.32 -16.93
C LYS A 191 -9.51 5.13 -17.85
N ASP A 192 -10.51 5.02 -18.73
CA ASP A 192 -10.62 3.91 -19.66
C ASP A 192 -10.29 4.34 -21.09
N SER A 193 -9.85 3.40 -21.87
CA SER A 193 -9.46 3.62 -23.25
C SER A 193 -9.57 2.34 -24.08
N GLU A 194 -9.58 2.50 -25.36
CA GLU A 194 -9.37 1.40 -26.30
C GLU A 194 -8.21 1.72 -27.27
N GLN A 195 -7.56 0.69 -27.76
CA GLN A 195 -6.52 0.84 -28.78
C GLN A 195 -7.15 0.79 -30.16
N THR A 196 -6.96 1.83 -30.94
CA THR A 196 -7.43 1.95 -32.33
C THR A 196 -6.27 1.99 -33.31
N ALA A 197 -6.56 1.89 -34.60
CA ALA A 197 -5.54 2.05 -35.65
C ALA A 197 -4.86 3.44 -35.63
N ASN A 198 -5.52 4.44 -35.04
CA ASN A 198 -5.04 5.83 -34.96
C ASN A 198 -4.43 6.18 -33.59
N GLY A 199 -4.23 5.20 -32.70
CA GLY A 199 -3.71 5.38 -31.35
C GLY A 199 -4.76 5.11 -30.25
N THR A 200 -4.45 5.54 -29.05
CA THR A 200 -5.33 5.37 -27.88
C THR A 200 -6.51 6.33 -27.94
N ARG A 201 -7.73 5.80 -27.83
CA ARG A 201 -8.95 6.58 -27.71
C ARG A 201 -9.52 6.42 -26.30
N TYR A 202 -9.64 7.51 -25.57
CA TYR A 202 -10.28 7.52 -24.26
C TYR A 202 -11.80 7.46 -24.38
N CYS A 203 -12.44 6.83 -23.40
CA CYS A 203 -13.89 6.62 -23.36
C CYS A 203 -14.38 6.55 -21.90
N LEU A 204 -15.68 6.50 -21.70
CA LEU A 204 -16.25 6.33 -20.37
C LEU A 204 -15.78 4.99 -19.75
N ILE A 205 -15.71 4.97 -18.43
CA ILE A 205 -15.23 3.78 -17.69
C ILE A 205 -16.16 2.60 -17.99
N GLY A 206 -15.59 1.50 -18.46
CA GLY A 206 -16.32 0.28 -18.85
C GLY A 206 -16.74 0.22 -20.32
N GLU A 207 -16.53 1.29 -21.09
CA GLU A 207 -16.79 1.30 -22.53
C GLU A 207 -15.51 1.04 -23.36
N GLY A 208 -14.35 1.02 -22.70
CA GLY A 208 -13.07 0.72 -23.29
C GLY A 208 -12.71 -0.76 -23.23
N SER A 209 -11.42 -1.02 -23.38
CA SER A 209 -10.87 -2.37 -23.30
C SER A 209 -9.87 -2.54 -22.13
N LEU A 210 -9.91 -1.63 -21.17
CA LEU A 210 -9.13 -1.76 -19.95
C LEU A 210 -9.73 -2.89 -19.09
N PRO A 211 -8.91 -3.82 -18.55
CA PRO A 211 -9.43 -4.91 -17.72
C PRO A 211 -9.74 -4.42 -16.29
N VAL A 212 -10.74 -3.54 -16.17
CA VAL A 212 -11.07 -2.87 -14.89
C VAL A 212 -11.45 -3.87 -13.81
N ASP A 213 -12.12 -4.97 -14.13
CA ASP A 213 -12.44 -6.04 -13.18
C ASP A 213 -11.19 -6.65 -12.54
N ASP A 214 -10.16 -6.92 -13.36
CA ASP A 214 -8.88 -7.46 -12.87
C ASP A 214 -8.16 -6.42 -12.00
N MET A 215 -8.18 -5.16 -12.39
CA MET A 215 -7.57 -4.06 -11.64
C MET A 215 -8.24 -3.85 -10.29
N MET A 216 -9.57 -3.86 -10.25
CA MET A 216 -10.32 -3.75 -9.00
C MET A 216 -10.11 -4.97 -8.09
N ARG A 217 -9.95 -6.15 -8.68
CA ARG A 217 -9.59 -7.37 -7.95
C ARG A 217 -8.19 -7.27 -7.35
N ALA A 218 -7.22 -6.78 -8.13
CA ALA A 218 -5.86 -6.56 -7.68
C ALA A 218 -5.78 -5.56 -6.51
N LEU A 219 -6.53 -4.46 -6.54
CA LEU A 219 -6.64 -3.53 -5.40
C LEU A 219 -7.22 -4.21 -4.14
N ARG A 220 -8.24 -5.06 -4.32
CA ARG A 220 -8.82 -5.80 -3.20
C ARG A 220 -7.83 -6.79 -2.59
N SER A 221 -6.98 -7.41 -3.41
CA SER A 221 -6.00 -8.40 -2.93
C SER A 221 -4.99 -7.81 -1.93
N VAL A 222 -4.78 -6.50 -1.96
CA VAL A 222 -3.90 -5.77 -1.03
C VAL A 222 -4.70 -4.96 0.01
N ASN A 223 -6.01 -5.21 0.14
CA ASN A 223 -6.90 -4.49 1.05
C ASN A 223 -6.85 -2.96 0.87
N TYR A 224 -6.80 -2.49 -0.37
CA TYR A 224 -6.79 -1.07 -0.65
C TYR A 224 -8.13 -0.43 -0.24
N GLU A 225 -8.10 0.50 0.70
CA GLU A 225 -9.27 1.24 1.20
C GLU A 225 -9.26 2.73 0.82
N GLY A 226 -8.26 3.13 0.03
CA GLY A 226 -8.10 4.50 -0.45
C GLY A 226 -9.12 4.92 -1.49
N PHE A 227 -8.81 6.02 -2.15
CA PHE A 227 -9.63 6.59 -3.20
C PHE A 227 -9.24 6.05 -4.58
N VAL A 228 -10.26 5.76 -5.41
CA VAL A 228 -10.12 5.62 -6.85
C VAL A 228 -10.59 6.92 -7.47
N SER A 229 -9.69 7.65 -8.09
CA SER A 229 -9.90 8.97 -8.65
C SER A 229 -10.14 8.88 -10.15
N LEU A 230 -11.26 9.40 -10.61
CA LEU A 230 -11.56 9.53 -12.02
C LEU A 230 -10.64 10.60 -12.63
N GLU A 231 -9.86 10.23 -13.64
CA GLU A 231 -9.26 11.18 -14.57
C GLU A 231 -10.11 11.27 -15.83
N TRP A 232 -10.49 12.47 -16.20
CA TRP A 232 -11.27 12.75 -17.39
C TRP A 232 -10.85 14.10 -18.00
N ASP A 233 -10.78 14.15 -19.32
CA ASP A 233 -10.60 15.38 -20.05
C ASP A 233 -11.77 15.55 -21.03
N PRO A 234 -12.56 16.63 -20.92
CA PRO A 234 -13.69 16.88 -21.82
C PRO A 234 -13.31 16.93 -23.31
N SER A 235 -12.04 17.19 -23.63
CA SER A 235 -11.57 17.15 -25.02
C SER A 235 -11.55 15.75 -25.63
N TRP A 236 -11.56 14.70 -24.82
CA TRP A 236 -11.60 13.31 -25.31
C TRP A 236 -12.94 12.95 -25.96
N LEU A 237 -14.04 13.45 -25.37
CA LEU A 237 -15.40 13.28 -25.86
C LEU A 237 -16.16 14.60 -25.62
N PRO A 238 -16.05 15.58 -26.54
CA PRO A 238 -16.65 16.91 -26.35
C PRO A 238 -18.17 16.91 -26.15
N GLU A 239 -18.86 15.87 -26.65
CA GLU A 239 -20.28 15.66 -26.42
C GLU A 239 -20.64 15.24 -24.98
N LEU A 240 -19.65 14.84 -24.18
CA LEU A 240 -19.79 14.46 -22.78
C LEU A 240 -18.96 15.40 -21.87
N ALA A 241 -18.96 16.69 -22.18
CA ALA A 241 -18.23 17.71 -21.41
C ALA A 241 -18.93 18.09 -20.08
N ASP A 242 -20.14 17.58 -19.81
CA ASP A 242 -20.87 17.87 -18.57
C ASP A 242 -20.35 16.97 -17.42
N PRO A 243 -19.79 17.56 -16.35
CA PRO A 243 -19.28 16.77 -15.22
C PRO A 243 -20.36 15.94 -14.52
N GLU A 244 -21.62 16.38 -14.51
CA GLU A 244 -22.70 15.64 -13.89
C GLU A 244 -22.92 14.29 -14.58
N LEU A 245 -22.88 14.25 -15.91
CA LEU A 245 -23.01 13.03 -16.68
C LEU A 245 -21.85 12.08 -16.45
N VAL A 246 -20.63 12.59 -16.54
CA VAL A 246 -19.41 11.78 -16.42
C VAL A 246 -19.23 11.23 -14.99
N PHE A 247 -19.49 12.04 -13.97
CA PHE A 247 -19.39 11.60 -12.57
C PHE A 247 -20.47 10.59 -12.21
N SER A 248 -21.69 10.79 -12.70
CA SER A 248 -22.80 9.85 -12.49
C SER A 248 -22.55 8.51 -13.17
N HIS A 249 -22.00 8.52 -14.39
CA HIS A 249 -21.59 7.30 -15.10
C HIS A 249 -20.51 6.55 -14.31
N PHE A 250 -19.43 7.25 -13.93
CA PHE A 250 -18.35 6.67 -13.15
C PHE A 250 -18.86 6.05 -11.83
N ALA A 251 -19.65 6.81 -11.07
CA ALA A 251 -20.20 6.32 -9.81
C ALA A 251 -21.11 5.09 -10.00
N SER A 252 -21.95 5.11 -11.05
CA SER A 252 -22.82 3.99 -11.39
C SER A 252 -22.03 2.73 -11.75
N PHE A 253 -21.00 2.87 -12.59
CA PHE A 253 -20.11 1.77 -12.95
C PHE A 253 -19.39 1.20 -11.72
N MET A 254 -18.80 2.08 -10.89
CA MET A 254 -18.06 1.68 -9.70
C MET A 254 -18.94 1.09 -8.59
N LYS A 255 -20.25 1.37 -8.60
CA LYS A 255 -21.21 0.77 -7.68
C LYS A 255 -21.24 -0.76 -7.79
N GLY A 256 -21.08 -1.31 -9.00
CA GLY A 256 -20.96 -2.74 -9.22
C GLY A 256 -19.82 -3.40 -8.43
N PHE A 257 -18.77 -2.64 -8.13
CA PHE A 257 -17.65 -3.10 -7.30
C PHE A 257 -17.86 -2.86 -5.80
N SER A 258 -18.73 -1.92 -5.41
CA SER A 258 -19.00 -1.61 -4.00
C SER A 258 -20.03 -2.55 -3.38
N ASP A 259 -21.05 -2.94 -4.10
CA ASP A 259 -22.13 -3.79 -3.60
C ASP A 259 -21.65 -5.24 -3.39
N THR A 260 -20.73 -5.73 -4.22
CA THR A 260 -20.05 -7.00 -3.98
C THR A 260 -19.15 -6.98 -2.72
N ALA A 261 -18.68 -5.81 -2.30
CA ALA A 261 -17.87 -5.66 -1.09
C ALA A 261 -18.71 -5.53 0.20
N ARG A 262 -19.98 -5.11 0.11
CA ARG A 262 -20.86 -4.98 1.28
C ARG A 262 -21.67 -6.23 1.58
N ALA A 263 -22.07 -6.97 0.55
CA ALA A 263 -22.86 -8.20 0.73
C ALA A 263 -22.03 -9.36 1.29
N GLU A 264 -20.72 -9.37 1.03
CA GLU A 264 -19.86 -10.48 1.39
C GLU A 264 -18.45 -9.93 1.67
N ARG A 265 -18.00 -9.93 2.93
CA ARG A 265 -16.59 -9.76 3.23
C ARG A 265 -15.86 -11.02 2.79
N HIS A 266 -15.32 -10.97 1.55
CA HIS A 266 -14.43 -12.00 1.05
C HIS A 266 -13.07 -11.79 1.68
N PHE A 267 -12.58 -12.78 2.41
CA PHE A 267 -11.22 -12.72 2.93
C PHE A 267 -10.20 -12.81 1.79
N TYR A 268 -10.52 -13.60 0.74
CA TYR A 268 -9.63 -13.72 -0.41
C TYR A 268 -10.41 -14.14 -1.65
N TYR A 269 -10.00 -13.62 -2.80
CA TYR A 269 -10.48 -14.03 -4.10
C TYR A 269 -9.36 -14.76 -4.86
N ASN A 270 -9.61 -15.99 -5.26
CA ASN A 270 -8.66 -16.77 -6.04
C ASN A 270 -9.03 -16.73 -7.53
N LYS A 271 -8.06 -16.39 -8.39
CA LYS A 271 -8.25 -16.36 -9.85
C LYS A 271 -8.77 -17.68 -10.44
N THR A 272 -8.35 -18.80 -9.88
CA THR A 272 -8.66 -20.13 -10.39
C THR A 272 -9.91 -20.74 -9.78
N HIS A 273 -10.41 -20.16 -8.70
CA HIS A 273 -11.58 -20.64 -7.98
C HIS A 273 -12.60 -19.52 -7.87
N THR A 274 -13.72 -19.72 -8.48
CA THR A 274 -14.93 -18.90 -8.28
C THR A 274 -15.53 -19.09 -6.88
N GLY A 275 -14.93 -19.96 -6.05
CA GLY A 275 -15.32 -20.20 -4.67
C GLY A 275 -15.00 -19.02 -3.77
N ARG A 276 -15.99 -18.58 -3.03
CA ARG A 276 -15.93 -17.48 -2.07
C ARG A 276 -15.86 -18.05 -0.68
N PHE A 277 -14.82 -17.69 0.09
CA PHE A 277 -14.81 -17.99 1.50
C PHE A 277 -15.53 -16.87 2.25
N ILE A 278 -16.72 -17.17 2.76
CA ILE A 278 -17.53 -16.24 3.53
C ILE A 278 -17.40 -16.58 5.00
N TRP A 279 -16.84 -15.64 5.78
CA TRP A 279 -16.93 -15.70 7.22
C TRP A 279 -18.33 -15.28 7.66
N LYS A 280 -19.03 -16.18 8.30
CA LYS A 280 -20.23 -15.79 9.05
C LYS A 280 -19.76 -15.06 10.30
N LYS A 281 -20.04 -13.76 10.36
CA LYS A 281 -19.61 -12.88 11.47
C LYS A 281 -20.06 -13.35 12.85
N GLU A 282 -21.05 -14.18 12.90
CA GLU A 282 -21.74 -14.64 14.11
C GLU A 282 -21.18 -15.96 14.63
N GLU A 283 -20.33 -16.63 13.86
CA GLU A 283 -19.70 -17.88 14.27
C GLU A 283 -18.23 -17.64 14.59
N LEU A 284 -17.82 -17.98 15.80
CA LEU A 284 -16.40 -18.08 16.15
C LEU A 284 -15.76 -19.21 15.36
N ILE A 285 -14.53 -18.97 14.89
CA ILE A 285 -13.75 -20.01 14.23
C ILE A 285 -13.29 -20.99 15.31
N ASP A 286 -13.89 -22.14 15.37
CA ASP A 286 -13.50 -23.21 16.29
C ASP A 286 -12.53 -24.18 15.59
N CYS A 287 -11.31 -23.71 15.38
CA CYS A 287 -10.22 -24.56 14.89
C CYS A 287 -8.85 -24.03 15.33
N THR A 288 -7.85 -24.90 15.29
CA THR A 288 -6.46 -24.51 15.55
C THR A 288 -5.88 -23.71 14.38
N PHE A 289 -4.88 -22.88 14.65
CA PHE A 289 -4.16 -22.13 13.61
C PHE A 289 -3.67 -23.04 12.45
N PRO A 290 -3.02 -24.19 12.70
CA PRO A 290 -2.61 -25.08 11.61
C PRO A 290 -3.78 -25.54 10.74
N LYS A 291 -4.90 -25.92 11.34
CA LYS A 291 -6.08 -26.35 10.59
C LYS A 291 -6.67 -25.19 9.78
N LEU A 292 -6.64 -23.96 10.32
CA LEU A 292 -7.07 -22.79 9.58
C LEU A 292 -6.20 -22.57 8.32
N LEU A 293 -4.88 -22.65 8.47
CA LEU A 293 -3.96 -22.53 7.33
C LEU A 293 -4.22 -23.61 6.28
N ASP A 294 -4.39 -24.86 6.70
CA ASP A 294 -4.71 -25.97 5.77
C ASP A 294 -6.04 -25.70 5.04
N THR A 295 -7.07 -25.21 5.74
CA THR A 295 -8.34 -24.81 5.12
C THR A 295 -8.15 -23.69 4.07
N MET A 296 -7.30 -22.72 4.36
CA MET A 296 -7.01 -21.63 3.41
C MET A 296 -6.23 -22.15 2.20
N VAL A 297 -5.31 -23.10 2.39
CA VAL A 297 -4.59 -23.74 1.28
C VAL A 297 -5.54 -24.57 0.40
N ASP A 298 -6.45 -25.32 1.01
CA ASP A 298 -7.42 -26.15 0.28
C ASP A 298 -8.39 -25.26 -0.54
N ALA A 299 -8.78 -24.12 0.00
CA ALA A 299 -9.72 -23.21 -0.65
C ALA A 299 -9.04 -22.28 -1.67
N PHE A 300 -7.81 -21.83 -1.40
CA PHE A 300 -7.14 -20.75 -2.13
C PHE A 300 -5.62 -20.99 -2.29
N PRO A 301 -5.17 -22.14 -2.86
CA PRO A 301 -3.77 -22.54 -2.86
C PRO A 301 -2.84 -21.50 -3.51
N ASP A 302 -3.27 -20.90 -4.60
CA ASP A 302 -2.48 -19.98 -5.42
C ASP A 302 -2.71 -18.50 -5.09
N GLN A 303 -3.56 -18.22 -4.09
CA GLN A 303 -3.79 -16.87 -3.60
C GLN A 303 -2.59 -16.38 -2.80
N CYS A 304 -2.20 -15.12 -3.00
CA CYS A 304 -1.18 -14.46 -2.18
C CYS A 304 -1.61 -14.41 -0.71
N ALA A 305 -0.84 -15.06 0.17
CA ALA A 305 -1.03 -15.05 1.60
C ALA A 305 -0.25 -13.91 2.27
N PHE A 306 0.99 -13.69 1.82
CA PHE A 306 1.90 -12.69 2.35
C PHE A 306 2.70 -12.01 1.25
N LYS A 307 2.87 -10.71 1.39
CA LYS A 307 3.79 -9.91 0.59
C LYS A 307 4.52 -8.95 1.52
N TYR A 308 5.83 -9.12 1.61
CA TYR A 308 6.73 -8.16 2.22
C TYR A 308 7.33 -7.31 1.11
N THR A 309 7.04 -6.03 1.11
CA THR A 309 7.41 -5.12 0.01
C THR A 309 8.86 -4.66 0.07
N THR A 310 9.44 -4.66 1.26
CA THR A 310 10.85 -4.32 1.52
C THR A 310 11.79 -5.53 1.47
N LEU A 311 11.23 -6.72 1.35
CA LEU A 311 11.97 -7.97 1.24
C LEU A 311 11.39 -8.75 0.07
N ASP A 312 12.21 -9.39 -0.74
CA ASP A 312 11.74 -10.22 -1.86
C ASP A 312 11.08 -11.50 -1.34
N TYR A 313 9.99 -11.31 -0.57
CA TYR A 313 9.22 -12.40 -0.01
C TYR A 313 7.74 -12.22 -0.33
N THR A 314 7.29 -12.95 -1.35
CA THR A 314 5.87 -13.08 -1.69
C THR A 314 5.54 -14.56 -1.69
N ARG A 315 4.46 -14.95 -1.00
CA ARG A 315 4.02 -16.35 -0.88
C ARG A 315 2.54 -16.48 -1.10
N THR A 316 2.16 -17.48 -1.87
CA THR A 316 0.80 -18.03 -1.87
C THR A 316 0.53 -18.79 -0.57
N TYR A 317 -0.73 -19.11 -0.30
CA TYR A 317 -1.07 -19.93 0.88
C TYR A 317 -0.36 -21.28 0.87
N LYS A 318 -0.25 -21.91 -0.31
CA LYS A 318 0.46 -23.18 -0.48
C LYS A 318 1.95 -23.03 -0.17
N GLU A 319 2.62 -22.06 -0.78
CA GLU A 319 4.05 -21.82 -0.56
C GLU A 319 4.33 -21.44 0.91
N PHE A 320 3.48 -20.61 1.50
CA PHE A 320 3.62 -20.24 2.91
C PHE A 320 3.47 -21.45 3.83
N ARG A 321 2.50 -22.34 3.59
CA ARG A 321 2.38 -23.60 4.34
C ARG A 321 3.63 -24.46 4.20
N ASP A 322 4.22 -24.56 3.00
CA ASP A 322 5.42 -25.33 2.75
C ASP A 322 6.64 -24.77 3.52
N ASP A 323 6.76 -23.44 3.59
CA ASP A 323 7.76 -22.75 4.44
C ASP A 323 7.53 -23.05 5.93
N VAL A 324 6.28 -22.97 6.40
CA VAL A 324 5.89 -23.33 7.78
C VAL A 324 6.22 -24.78 8.11
N ASP A 325 5.92 -25.71 7.20
CA ASP A 325 6.19 -27.14 7.39
C ASP A 325 7.69 -27.45 7.43
N THR A 326 8.47 -26.75 6.62
CA THR A 326 9.92 -26.86 6.62
C THR A 326 10.50 -26.37 7.94
N PHE A 327 10.04 -25.22 8.42
CA PHE A 327 10.50 -24.67 9.70
C PHE A 327 10.03 -25.52 10.89
N ALA A 328 8.82 -26.06 10.85
CA ALA A 328 8.30 -26.98 11.86
C ALA A 328 9.17 -28.25 11.99
N ARG A 329 9.58 -28.83 10.84
CA ARG A 329 10.52 -29.98 10.82
C ARG A 329 11.87 -29.62 11.44
N ALA A 330 12.38 -28.42 11.16
CA ALA A 330 13.63 -27.94 11.75
C ALA A 330 13.51 -27.78 13.29
N LEU A 331 12.42 -27.23 13.79
CA LEU A 331 12.18 -27.13 15.25
C LEU A 331 12.11 -28.52 15.91
N ILE A 332 11.46 -29.49 15.28
CA ILE A 332 11.42 -30.88 15.78
C ILE A 332 12.83 -31.47 15.82
N ALA A 333 13.63 -31.25 14.77
CA ALA A 333 15.03 -31.71 14.71
C ALA A 333 15.90 -31.11 15.81
N LEU A 334 15.60 -29.85 16.23
CA LEU A 334 16.23 -29.19 17.38
C LEU A 334 15.71 -29.69 18.74
N GLY A 335 14.81 -30.67 18.76
CA GLY A 335 14.27 -31.25 19.99
C GLY A 335 13.04 -30.55 20.56
N VAL A 336 12.45 -29.59 19.85
CA VAL A 336 11.21 -28.93 20.28
C VAL A 336 10.05 -29.93 20.26
N LYS A 337 9.30 -29.98 21.35
CA LYS A 337 8.16 -30.88 21.55
C LYS A 337 6.90 -30.07 21.89
N LYS A 338 5.77 -30.76 21.89
CA LYS A 338 4.51 -30.18 22.40
C LYS A 338 4.72 -29.61 23.80
N GLY A 339 4.37 -28.34 23.99
CA GLY A 339 4.53 -27.59 25.25
C GLY A 339 5.91 -26.95 25.44
N SER A 340 6.93 -27.23 24.60
CA SER A 340 8.19 -26.49 24.62
C SER A 340 7.95 -25.03 24.31
N LYS A 341 8.70 -24.12 24.97
CA LYS A 341 8.61 -22.68 24.73
C LYS A 341 9.65 -22.27 23.67
N VAL A 342 9.17 -21.63 22.61
CA VAL A 342 10.00 -21.10 21.53
C VAL A 342 9.89 -19.58 21.57
N SER A 343 10.96 -18.91 21.96
CA SER A 343 11.03 -17.45 22.00
C SER A 343 11.45 -16.90 20.65
N VAL A 344 10.79 -15.81 20.22
CA VAL A 344 11.13 -15.10 18.98
C VAL A 344 11.43 -13.64 19.31
N TRP A 345 12.67 -13.23 19.00
CA TRP A 345 13.17 -11.87 19.20
C TRP A 345 13.60 -11.26 17.87
N ALA A 346 12.64 -10.72 17.17
CA ALA A 346 12.83 -10.14 15.85
C ALA A 346 11.77 -9.05 15.59
N THR A 347 12.03 -8.23 14.59
CA THR A 347 11.10 -7.26 14.04
C THR A 347 10.05 -7.94 13.16
N ASN A 348 9.29 -7.16 12.39
CA ASN A 348 8.26 -7.67 11.48
C ASN A 348 8.89 -8.29 10.22
N LEU A 349 9.51 -9.46 10.37
CA LEU A 349 10.11 -10.23 9.29
C LEU A 349 9.22 -11.42 8.89
N PRO A 350 9.32 -11.93 7.65
CA PRO A 350 8.62 -13.15 7.23
C PRO A 350 8.89 -14.33 8.16
N GLU A 351 10.14 -14.48 8.61
CA GLU A 351 10.59 -15.54 9.50
C GLU A 351 9.87 -15.52 10.85
N TRP A 352 9.45 -14.33 11.32
CA TRP A 352 8.66 -14.21 12.54
C TRP A 352 7.29 -14.89 12.38
N TYR A 353 6.62 -14.65 11.25
CA TYR A 353 5.35 -15.29 10.92
C TYR A 353 5.50 -16.80 10.71
N ILE A 354 6.53 -17.20 9.99
CA ILE A 354 6.84 -18.64 9.79
C ILE A 354 7.06 -19.32 11.14
N ALA A 355 7.84 -18.69 12.03
CA ALA A 355 8.09 -19.22 13.37
C ALA A 355 6.81 -19.35 14.21
N PHE A 356 5.91 -18.35 14.14
CA PHE A 356 4.61 -18.42 14.83
C PHE A 356 3.77 -19.63 14.36
N TRP A 357 3.58 -19.77 13.05
CA TRP A 357 2.76 -20.86 12.50
C TRP A 357 3.40 -22.23 12.71
N ALA A 358 4.71 -22.32 12.54
CA ALA A 358 5.46 -23.57 12.76
C ALA A 358 5.42 -24.00 14.23
N THR A 359 5.61 -23.06 15.15
CA THR A 359 5.55 -23.34 16.60
C THR A 359 4.16 -23.81 17.00
N THR A 360 3.11 -23.14 16.52
CA THR A 360 1.73 -23.57 16.81
C THR A 360 1.39 -24.92 16.15
N LYS A 361 1.95 -25.21 14.98
CA LYS A 361 1.71 -26.47 14.24
C LYS A 361 2.21 -27.69 15.00
N ILE A 362 3.34 -27.59 15.69
CA ILE A 362 3.91 -28.68 16.48
C ILE A 362 3.39 -28.72 17.94
N GLY A 363 2.47 -27.81 18.28
CA GLY A 363 1.90 -27.72 19.62
C GLY A 363 2.84 -27.15 20.68
N ALA A 364 3.90 -26.46 20.27
CA ALA A 364 4.76 -25.70 21.14
C ALA A 364 4.14 -24.32 21.48
N VAL A 365 4.72 -23.63 22.44
CA VAL A 365 4.24 -22.31 22.91
C VAL A 365 5.18 -21.22 22.39
N LEU A 366 4.64 -20.28 21.63
CA LEU A 366 5.39 -19.12 21.18
C LEU A 366 5.50 -18.10 22.32
N VAL A 367 6.71 -17.58 22.55
CA VAL A 367 6.99 -16.51 23.48
C VAL A 367 7.55 -15.31 22.68
N THR A 368 6.87 -14.20 22.71
CA THR A 368 7.30 -13.00 21.98
C THR A 368 8.25 -12.16 22.85
N VAL A 369 9.39 -11.78 22.31
CA VAL A 369 10.35 -10.89 22.98
C VAL A 369 10.24 -9.50 22.38
N ASN A 370 10.01 -8.49 23.22
CA ASN A 370 9.91 -7.11 22.75
C ASN A 370 11.25 -6.65 22.16
N THR A 371 11.21 -6.04 20.99
CA THR A 371 12.40 -5.56 20.26
C THR A 371 13.19 -4.46 21.00
N ALA A 372 12.56 -3.76 21.93
CA ALA A 372 13.20 -2.72 22.75
C ALA A 372 13.89 -3.26 24.00
N TYR A 373 13.73 -4.55 24.32
CA TYR A 373 14.34 -5.14 25.51
C TYR A 373 15.88 -5.09 25.45
N LYS A 374 16.49 -4.86 26.60
CA LYS A 374 17.93 -4.92 26.83
C LYS A 374 18.25 -6.17 27.65
N ILE A 375 19.50 -6.32 28.01
CA ILE A 375 20.03 -7.54 28.61
C ILE A 375 19.24 -8.07 29.84
N HIS A 376 18.87 -7.20 30.76
CA HIS A 376 18.16 -7.59 31.98
C HIS A 376 16.72 -8.06 31.74
N GLU A 377 15.99 -7.37 30.86
CA GLU A 377 14.62 -7.77 30.51
C GLU A 377 14.60 -9.08 29.72
N VAL A 378 15.58 -9.27 28.83
CA VAL A 378 15.70 -10.50 28.04
C VAL A 378 16.06 -11.68 28.95
N GLU A 379 17.03 -11.52 29.84
CA GLU A 379 17.41 -12.54 30.85
C GLU A 379 16.18 -12.97 31.66
N TYR A 380 15.46 -11.99 32.21
CA TYR A 380 14.25 -12.25 33.00
C TYR A 380 13.21 -13.02 32.20
N LEU A 381 12.91 -12.55 30.96
CA LEU A 381 11.89 -13.18 30.12
C LEU A 381 12.24 -14.62 29.76
N LEU A 382 13.50 -14.87 29.34
CA LEU A 382 13.93 -16.22 28.95
C LEU A 382 13.89 -17.20 30.12
N LYS A 383 14.30 -16.77 31.32
CA LYS A 383 14.20 -17.56 32.54
C LYS A 383 12.76 -17.79 32.96
N GLN A 384 11.93 -16.73 33.00
CA GLN A 384 10.53 -16.79 33.41
C GLN A 384 9.68 -17.68 32.48
N SER A 385 9.97 -17.65 31.20
CA SER A 385 9.26 -18.46 30.21
C SER A 385 9.79 -19.88 30.11
N ASP A 386 10.93 -20.22 30.75
CA ASP A 386 11.59 -21.51 30.59
C ASP A 386 11.83 -21.81 29.08
N THR A 387 12.44 -20.87 28.39
CA THR A 387 12.63 -20.91 26.94
C THR A 387 13.53 -22.09 26.54
N HIS A 388 12.99 -22.99 25.72
CA HIS A 388 13.74 -24.11 25.16
C HIS A 388 14.57 -23.70 23.93
N THR A 389 14.00 -22.88 23.06
CA THR A 389 14.64 -22.45 21.81
C THR A 389 14.43 -20.95 21.65
N LEU A 390 15.47 -20.23 21.31
CA LEU A 390 15.42 -18.81 20.96
C LEU A 390 15.75 -18.63 19.48
N ILE A 391 14.82 -17.98 18.77
CA ILE A 391 14.99 -17.50 17.40
C ILE A 391 15.19 -16.01 17.47
N LEU A 392 16.26 -15.49 16.89
CA LEU A 392 16.55 -14.07 16.96
C LEU A 392 17.09 -13.53 15.63
N GLU A 393 16.80 -12.30 15.37
CA GLU A 393 17.44 -11.44 14.39
C GLU A 393 18.79 -10.96 14.93
N LYS A 394 19.70 -10.53 14.08
CA LYS A 394 21.04 -10.07 14.52
C LYS A 394 20.96 -8.90 15.50
N GLY A 395 20.03 -7.98 15.29
CA GLY A 395 19.82 -6.82 16.13
C GLY A 395 18.84 -5.82 15.48
N TRP A 396 18.45 -4.81 16.24
CA TRP A 396 17.56 -3.74 15.80
C TRP A 396 17.97 -2.40 16.42
N ARG A 397 18.08 -1.35 15.60
CA ARG A 397 18.55 0.00 16.02
C ARG A 397 19.91 -0.09 16.75
N ASP A 398 19.95 0.32 18.01
CA ASP A 398 21.12 0.33 18.89
C ASP A 398 21.30 -0.98 19.69
N SER A 399 20.48 -2.00 19.47
CA SER A 399 20.52 -3.26 20.18
C SER A 399 21.10 -4.38 19.33
N ASP A 400 22.24 -4.91 19.74
CA ASP A 400 22.86 -6.13 19.21
C ASP A 400 22.32 -7.34 19.97
N TYR A 401 21.25 -7.97 19.44
CA TYR A 401 20.62 -9.12 20.08
C TYR A 401 21.57 -10.31 20.22
N ALA A 402 22.36 -10.56 19.18
CA ALA A 402 23.33 -11.65 19.20
C ALA A 402 24.43 -11.41 20.28
N GLY A 403 24.92 -10.17 20.42
CA GLY A 403 25.86 -9.78 21.43
C GLY A 403 25.29 -9.92 22.84
N ILE A 404 24.03 -9.47 23.05
CA ILE A 404 23.35 -9.63 24.35
C ILE A 404 23.22 -11.11 24.72
N ILE A 405 22.83 -11.98 23.80
CA ILE A 405 22.72 -13.42 24.09
C ILE A 405 24.11 -14.06 24.33
N ALA A 406 25.16 -13.62 23.62
CA ALA A 406 26.52 -14.09 23.85
C ALA A 406 27.07 -13.68 25.23
N GLU A 407 26.59 -12.57 25.79
CA GLU A 407 26.90 -12.13 27.14
C GLU A 407 26.11 -12.93 28.19
N LEU A 408 24.81 -13.14 27.97
CA LEU A 408 23.95 -13.92 28.86
C LEU A 408 24.31 -15.42 28.91
N CYS A 409 24.76 -15.95 27.78
CA CYS A 409 25.09 -17.37 27.62
C CYS A 409 26.55 -17.53 27.17
N PRO A 410 27.56 -17.25 28.01
CA PRO A 410 28.97 -17.38 27.65
C PRO A 410 29.37 -18.79 27.21
N GLU A 411 28.63 -19.80 27.61
CA GLU A 411 28.77 -21.19 27.21
C GLU A 411 28.67 -21.39 25.69
N LEU A 412 28.03 -20.46 24.98
CA LEU A 412 27.95 -20.47 23.50
C LEU A 412 29.36 -20.50 22.85
N LYS A 413 30.36 -19.92 23.50
CA LYS A 413 31.75 -19.88 22.99
C LYS A 413 32.45 -21.24 23.02
N THR A 414 32.00 -22.14 23.91
CA THR A 414 32.63 -23.45 24.14
C THR A 414 31.72 -24.58 23.68
N ARG A 415 30.57 -24.28 23.09
CA ARG A 415 29.57 -25.24 22.66
C ARG A 415 30.09 -26.10 21.52
N GLU A 416 29.83 -27.40 21.60
CA GLU A 416 29.94 -28.29 20.45
C GLU A 416 28.69 -28.17 19.56
N GLU A 417 28.92 -28.02 18.27
CA GLU A 417 27.81 -27.92 17.29
C GLU A 417 26.91 -29.13 17.36
N GLY A 418 25.57 -28.92 17.35
CA GLY A 418 24.58 -29.99 17.42
C GLY A 418 24.26 -30.51 18.82
N LYS A 419 24.93 -30.08 19.88
CA LYS A 419 24.60 -30.45 21.27
C LYS A 419 23.72 -29.40 21.94
N PRO A 420 22.78 -29.84 22.84
CA PRO A 420 21.99 -28.90 23.64
C PRO A 420 22.90 -28.00 24.48
N LEU A 421 22.52 -26.75 24.61
CA LEU A 421 23.16 -25.80 25.51
C LEU A 421 22.39 -25.77 26.83
N HIS A 422 23.09 -25.88 27.95
CA HIS A 422 22.54 -25.62 29.28
C HIS A 422 23.17 -24.32 29.81
N SER A 423 22.35 -23.23 29.80
CA SER A 423 22.74 -21.99 30.45
C SER A 423 22.11 -21.89 31.84
N LYS A 424 22.80 -21.26 32.78
CA LYS A 424 22.34 -21.11 34.18
C LYS A 424 21.40 -19.93 34.36
#